data_d5a1d0bfaf146f4a87722f4e3d583eae
#
_entry.id   d5a1d0bfaf146f4a87722f4e3d583eae
#
_cell.length_a   1.000
_cell.length_b   1.000
_cell.length_c   1.000
_cell.angle_alpha   90.00
_cell.angle_beta   90.00
_cell.angle_gamma   90.00
#
_symmetry.space_group_name_H-M   'P 1'
#
loop_
_entity.id
_entity.type
_entity.pdbx_description
1 polymer ?
#
loop_
_entity_poly.entity_id
_entity_poly.type
_entity_poly.pdbx_seq_one_letter_code
_entity_poly.pdbx_strand_id
1 'polypeptide(L)'
;MKTEGSPFDFTTDREHVVETVAFMSKLLLTPTFPKEELELWRSKSLTRLQSVSDDPKSKAQNEIRKHFNTYPLGDVRHSETNEEMMEQLQKLTLDDVRAHWKDLFQTSQGYISVVGDFDPEAVKKALEADLIGKKTTTVPFERPIAEFKPIAAKRIVVDTPEKENAVLSARVDFAANADDPDLAAIQVADWIVGGSPGLSNRLVNRIRQKEGLSYGVGSHVSIPDFGNRASWGVGLIAAPQSLKQAEMSMRDELAKVYRDGITEQELEEAKRGLLDYRAINRAQDGMLAGGWVRYLEKGQDWSQSKKLDDAIRALTVADVNAAVKRIANPDNLTVVLAGDLAKAKAAGKDFSK
;
A
#
# COMPACT_ATOMS: atom_id res chain seq x y z
N MET A 1 7.93 -14.20 16.28
CA MET A 1 7.28 -13.35 15.29
C MET A 1 8.05 -13.54 13.98
N LYS A 2 7.43 -14.17 12.98
CA LYS A 2 8.06 -14.36 11.66
C LYS A 2 7.48 -13.30 10.73
N THR A 3 8.22 -12.23 10.49
CA THR A 3 7.86 -11.18 9.52
C THR A 3 8.59 -11.44 8.22
N GLU A 4 7.98 -11.07 7.11
CA GLU A 4 8.69 -10.90 5.85
C GLU A 4 9.77 -9.84 6.05
N GLY A 5 10.99 -10.13 5.61
CA GLY A 5 12.04 -9.13 5.59
C GLY A 5 11.61 -7.98 4.67
N SER A 6 11.67 -6.77 5.17
CA SER A 6 11.60 -5.61 4.28
C SER A 6 12.68 -5.70 3.22
N PRO A 7 12.42 -5.33 1.97
CA PRO A 7 13.46 -5.28 0.97
C PRO A 7 14.58 -4.36 1.48
N PHE A 8 15.79 -4.89 1.41
CA PHE A 8 16.98 -4.15 1.77
C PHE A 8 17.58 -3.64 0.45
N ASP A 9 17.38 -2.38 0.16
CA ASP A 9 17.78 -1.77 -1.10
C ASP A 9 18.79 -0.63 -0.87
N PHE A 10 19.66 -0.45 -1.84
CA PHE A 10 20.61 0.65 -1.89
C PHE A 10 20.91 1.02 -3.33
N THR A 11 21.39 2.24 -3.52
CA THR A 11 21.85 2.76 -4.80
C THR A 11 23.31 3.17 -4.66
N THR A 12 24.13 2.81 -5.65
CA THR A 12 25.54 3.15 -5.73
C THR A 12 25.93 3.41 -7.18
N ASP A 13 27.13 3.84 -7.43
CA ASP A 13 27.69 3.97 -8.78
C ASP A 13 28.47 2.72 -9.21
N ARG A 14 28.88 2.68 -10.48
CA ARG A 14 29.60 1.57 -11.08
C ARG A 14 30.94 1.27 -10.40
N GLU A 15 31.65 2.31 -9.96
CA GLU A 15 33.01 2.17 -9.39
C GLU A 15 32.95 1.51 -8.01
N HIS A 16 31.90 1.80 -7.23
CA HIS A 16 31.76 1.37 -5.85
C HIS A 16 30.81 0.18 -5.65
N VAL A 17 30.16 -0.34 -6.70
CA VAL A 17 29.12 -1.38 -6.55
C VAL A 17 29.64 -2.64 -5.86
N VAL A 18 30.83 -3.11 -6.20
CA VAL A 18 31.41 -4.34 -5.61
C VAL A 18 31.73 -4.12 -4.13
N GLU A 19 32.32 -2.97 -3.79
CA GLU A 19 32.63 -2.60 -2.41
C GLU A 19 31.36 -2.42 -1.59
N THR A 20 30.36 -1.76 -2.15
CA THR A 20 29.05 -1.57 -1.52
C THR A 20 28.35 -2.91 -1.26
N VAL A 21 28.34 -3.82 -2.22
CA VAL A 21 27.78 -5.18 -2.06
C VAL A 21 28.48 -5.93 -0.92
N ALA A 22 29.82 -5.90 -0.88
CA ALA A 22 30.58 -6.53 0.20
C ALA A 22 30.31 -5.91 1.57
N PHE A 23 30.22 -4.58 1.64
CA PHE A 23 29.89 -3.86 2.86
C PHE A 23 28.49 -4.23 3.36
N MET A 24 27.49 -4.19 2.46
CA MET A 24 26.11 -4.51 2.79
C MET A 24 25.94 -5.97 3.22
N SER A 25 26.66 -6.90 2.58
CA SER A 25 26.68 -8.31 2.99
C SER A 25 27.21 -8.48 4.41
N LYS A 26 28.28 -7.80 4.78
CA LYS A 26 28.80 -7.81 6.15
C LYS A 26 27.81 -7.20 7.15
N LEU A 27 27.18 -6.07 6.80
CA LEU A 27 26.20 -5.42 7.65
C LEU A 27 25.01 -6.34 7.94
N LEU A 28 24.55 -7.09 6.92
CA LEU A 28 23.48 -8.07 7.07
C LEU A 28 23.87 -9.27 7.95
N LEU A 29 25.11 -9.75 7.84
CA LEU A 29 25.56 -10.93 8.57
C LEU A 29 26.02 -10.67 9.98
N THR A 30 26.59 -9.49 10.22
CA THR A 30 27.23 -9.13 11.50
C THR A 30 26.83 -7.73 11.99
N PRO A 31 25.51 -7.46 12.15
CA PRO A 31 25.07 -6.17 12.64
C PRO A 31 25.50 -5.95 14.11
N THR A 32 25.91 -4.74 14.43
CA THR A 32 26.41 -4.40 15.78
C THR A 32 25.32 -4.04 16.78
N PHE A 33 24.16 -3.59 16.32
CA PHE A 33 23.02 -3.15 17.14
C PHE A 33 23.42 -2.20 18.29
N PRO A 34 23.94 -1.00 18.01
CA PRO A 34 24.28 -0.05 19.06
C PRO A 34 23.02 0.35 19.85
N LYS A 35 23.12 0.33 21.17
CA LYS A 35 21.96 0.68 22.04
C LYS A 35 21.50 2.11 21.81
N GLU A 36 22.43 3.02 21.60
CA GLU A 36 22.17 4.44 21.37
C GLU A 36 21.33 4.65 20.09
N GLU A 37 21.58 3.87 19.05
CA GLU A 37 20.81 3.93 17.80
C GLU A 37 19.37 3.42 17.98
N LEU A 38 19.17 2.37 18.77
CA LEU A 38 17.83 1.89 19.11
C LEU A 38 17.05 2.96 19.89
N GLU A 39 17.69 3.60 20.88
CA GLU A 39 17.03 4.65 21.67
C GLU A 39 16.71 5.89 20.82
N LEU A 40 17.63 6.29 19.94
CA LEU A 40 17.41 7.40 19.01
C LEU A 40 16.25 7.10 18.04
N TRP A 41 16.25 5.90 17.45
CA TRP A 41 15.18 5.45 16.55
C TRP A 41 13.83 5.38 17.28
N ARG A 42 13.80 4.82 18.50
CA ARG A 42 12.59 4.77 19.35
C ARG A 42 12.06 6.17 19.62
N SER A 43 12.90 7.07 20.10
CA SER A 43 12.51 8.44 20.39
C SER A 43 11.93 9.16 19.18
N LYS A 44 12.61 9.07 18.03
CA LYS A 44 12.11 9.65 16.76
C LYS A 44 10.78 9.04 16.33
N SER A 45 10.62 7.73 16.44
CA SER A 45 9.40 7.01 16.06
C SER A 45 8.22 7.37 16.97
N LEU A 46 8.43 7.42 18.28
CA LEU A 46 7.41 7.85 19.24
C LEU A 46 6.99 9.30 19.01
N THR A 47 7.96 10.20 18.82
CA THR A 47 7.68 11.62 18.52
C THR A 47 6.87 11.76 17.24
N ARG A 48 7.22 11.01 16.19
CA ARG A 48 6.45 11.02 14.93
C ARG A 48 5.03 10.51 15.13
N LEU A 49 4.84 9.37 15.81
CA LEU A 49 3.51 8.81 16.07
C LEU A 49 2.66 9.77 16.91
N GLN A 50 3.27 10.41 17.92
CA GLN A 50 2.59 11.38 18.77
C GLN A 50 2.23 12.66 18.01
N SER A 51 3.09 13.16 17.14
CA SER A 51 2.82 14.37 16.35
C SER A 51 1.64 14.22 15.39
N VAL A 52 1.34 13.00 14.95
CA VAL A 52 0.19 12.71 14.06
C VAL A 52 -1.01 12.13 14.80
N SER A 53 -0.94 11.96 16.12
CA SER A 53 -2.02 11.33 16.91
C SER A 53 -3.36 12.04 16.78
N ASP A 54 -3.34 13.37 16.66
CA ASP A 54 -4.54 14.22 16.52
C ASP A 54 -4.82 14.65 15.07
N ASP A 55 -4.04 14.15 14.12
CA ASP A 55 -4.27 14.42 12.71
C ASP A 55 -5.51 13.67 12.19
N PRO A 56 -6.44 14.32 11.48
CA PRO A 56 -7.66 13.70 10.97
C PRO A 56 -7.38 12.45 10.10
N LYS A 57 -6.33 12.48 9.27
CA LYS A 57 -5.96 11.36 8.42
C LYS A 57 -5.50 10.18 9.26
N SER A 58 -4.68 10.43 10.27
CA SER A 58 -4.18 9.39 11.18
C SER A 58 -5.32 8.75 11.97
N LYS A 59 -6.25 9.57 12.50
CA LYS A 59 -7.46 9.09 13.20
C LYS A 59 -8.35 8.24 12.30
N ALA A 60 -8.60 8.72 11.07
CA ALA A 60 -9.41 7.95 10.11
C ALA A 60 -8.75 6.61 9.74
N GLN A 61 -7.44 6.58 9.53
CA GLN A 61 -6.70 5.36 9.25
C GLN A 61 -6.71 4.38 10.41
N ASN A 62 -6.60 4.86 11.66
CA ASN A 62 -6.71 4.01 12.85
C ASN A 62 -8.09 3.33 12.93
N GLU A 63 -9.17 4.05 12.67
CA GLU A 63 -10.51 3.47 12.67
C GLU A 63 -10.69 2.45 11.51
N ILE A 64 -10.12 2.72 10.34
CA ILE A 64 -10.06 1.72 9.25
C ILE A 64 -9.30 0.47 9.70
N ARG A 65 -8.12 0.60 10.31
CA ARG A 65 -7.35 -0.55 10.81
C ARG A 65 -8.15 -1.36 11.83
N LYS A 66 -8.73 -0.71 12.84
CA LYS A 66 -9.56 -1.36 13.86
C LYS A 66 -10.73 -2.13 13.24
N HIS A 67 -11.45 -1.51 12.31
CA HIS A 67 -12.63 -2.11 11.70
C HIS A 67 -12.29 -3.32 10.82
N PHE A 68 -11.20 -3.25 10.06
CA PHE A 68 -10.76 -4.32 9.17
C PHE A 68 -9.82 -5.32 9.82
N ASN A 69 -9.49 -5.17 11.09
CA ASN A 69 -8.60 -6.07 11.79
C ASN A 69 -9.31 -7.37 12.18
N THR A 70 -8.91 -8.47 11.55
CA THR A 70 -9.50 -9.81 11.77
C THR A 70 -8.57 -10.74 12.52
N TYR A 71 -7.40 -10.25 12.94
CA TYR A 71 -6.38 -10.99 13.64
C TYR A 71 -6.14 -10.38 15.02
N PRO A 72 -5.86 -11.19 16.07
CA PRO A 72 -5.61 -10.67 17.40
C PRO A 72 -4.27 -9.93 17.49
N LEU A 73 -4.13 -9.07 18.48
CA LEU A 73 -2.85 -8.42 18.81
C LEU A 73 -1.77 -9.48 19.05
N GLY A 74 -0.58 -9.26 18.45
CA GLY A 74 0.54 -10.21 18.49
C GLY A 74 0.58 -11.19 17.31
N ASP A 75 -0.48 -11.32 16.52
CA ASP A 75 -0.41 -12.00 15.22
C ASP A 75 0.29 -11.08 14.21
N VAL A 76 1.20 -11.62 13.43
CA VAL A 76 1.97 -10.83 12.42
C VAL A 76 1.09 -10.21 11.33
N ARG A 77 -0.14 -10.70 11.16
CA ARG A 77 -1.14 -10.16 10.23
C ARG A 77 -2.02 -9.08 10.85
N HIS A 78 -1.86 -8.84 12.15
CA HIS A 78 -2.57 -7.77 12.84
C HIS A 78 -2.13 -6.39 12.33
N SER A 79 -3.08 -5.56 11.98
CA SER A 79 -2.83 -4.19 11.52
C SER A 79 -2.85 -3.25 12.72
N GLU A 80 -1.68 -2.94 13.25
CA GLU A 80 -1.54 -2.15 14.47
C GLU A 80 -2.05 -0.72 14.31
N THR A 81 -2.74 -0.23 15.33
CA THR A 81 -3.05 1.18 15.50
C THR A 81 -1.82 1.98 15.94
N ASN A 82 -1.89 3.30 15.87
CA ASN A 82 -0.78 4.14 16.33
C ASN A 82 -0.53 3.96 17.85
N GLU A 83 -1.58 3.77 18.61
CA GLU A 83 -1.52 3.55 20.07
C GLU A 83 -0.83 2.22 20.38
N GLU A 84 -1.21 1.14 19.70
CA GLU A 84 -0.58 -0.18 19.85
C GLU A 84 0.90 -0.14 19.41
N MET A 85 1.22 0.54 18.31
CA MET A 85 2.61 0.74 17.88
C MET A 85 3.42 1.52 18.93
N MET A 86 2.88 2.59 19.51
CA MET A 86 3.57 3.35 20.56
C MET A 86 3.82 2.50 21.80
N GLU A 87 2.84 1.69 22.23
CA GLU A 87 3.00 0.80 23.37
C GLU A 87 4.06 -0.28 23.12
N GLN A 88 4.09 -0.87 21.94
CA GLN A 88 5.11 -1.86 21.57
C GLN A 88 6.50 -1.23 21.47
N LEU A 89 6.63 -0.04 20.89
CA LEU A 89 7.91 0.68 20.80
C LEU A 89 8.50 0.99 22.18
N GLN A 90 7.64 1.33 23.14
CA GLN A 90 8.10 1.58 24.53
C GLN A 90 8.65 0.34 25.20
N LYS A 91 8.09 -0.84 24.89
CA LYS A 91 8.47 -2.14 25.48
C LYS A 91 9.62 -2.83 24.74
N LEU A 92 9.89 -2.44 23.48
CA LEU A 92 10.90 -3.08 22.64
C LEU A 92 12.28 -3.02 23.28
N THR A 93 12.92 -4.17 23.43
CA THR A 93 14.29 -4.27 23.99
C THR A 93 15.31 -4.53 22.87
N LEU A 94 16.59 -4.29 23.17
CA LEU A 94 17.67 -4.62 22.24
C LEU A 94 17.78 -6.13 21.99
N ASP A 95 17.43 -6.94 23.00
CA ASP A 95 17.46 -8.40 22.88
C ASP A 95 16.33 -8.90 21.98
N ASP A 96 15.16 -8.25 21.99
CA ASP A 96 14.08 -8.54 21.04
C ASP A 96 14.53 -8.26 19.59
N VAL A 97 15.21 -7.14 19.35
CA VAL A 97 15.75 -6.80 18.04
C VAL A 97 16.77 -7.84 17.57
N ARG A 98 17.70 -8.24 18.45
CA ARG A 98 18.70 -9.28 18.15
C ARG A 98 18.10 -10.64 17.88
N ALA A 99 17.12 -11.04 18.69
CA ALA A 99 16.41 -12.31 18.52
C ALA A 99 15.66 -12.35 17.18
N HIS A 100 14.93 -11.27 16.88
CA HIS A 100 14.21 -11.13 15.61
C HIS A 100 15.16 -11.17 14.40
N TRP A 101 16.29 -10.43 14.47
CA TRP A 101 17.29 -10.46 13.41
C TRP A 101 17.85 -11.86 13.19
N LYS A 102 18.19 -12.55 14.27
CA LYS A 102 18.69 -13.92 14.22
C LYS A 102 17.69 -14.86 13.56
N ASP A 103 16.40 -14.75 13.89
CA ASP A 103 15.35 -15.56 13.29
C ASP A 103 15.17 -15.26 11.80
N LEU A 104 15.26 -14.00 11.41
CA LEU A 104 15.08 -13.54 10.04
C LEU A 104 16.20 -14.04 9.12
N PHE A 105 17.46 -14.02 9.58
CA PHE A 105 18.62 -14.46 8.79
C PHE A 105 18.97 -15.95 8.94
N GLN A 106 18.29 -16.69 9.79
CA GLN A 106 18.36 -18.14 9.83
C GLN A 106 17.54 -18.83 8.73
N THR A 107 16.68 -18.10 8.04
CA THR A 107 15.93 -18.61 6.90
C THR A 107 16.83 -18.54 5.67
N SER A 108 17.16 -19.68 5.13
CA SER A 108 18.14 -19.87 4.05
C SER A 108 17.64 -19.46 2.65
N GLN A 109 16.60 -18.67 2.54
CA GLN A 109 15.99 -18.29 1.27
C GLN A 109 15.91 -16.78 1.13
N GLY A 110 16.59 -16.24 0.11
CA GLY A 110 16.56 -14.82 -0.24
C GLY A 110 16.70 -14.64 -1.74
N TYR A 111 16.23 -13.51 -2.23
CA TYR A 111 16.34 -13.10 -3.63
C TYR A 111 17.07 -11.78 -3.72
N ILE A 112 18.01 -11.68 -4.66
CA ILE A 112 18.81 -10.48 -4.90
C ILE A 112 18.63 -10.10 -6.36
N SER A 113 18.36 -8.84 -6.59
CA SER A 113 18.33 -8.23 -7.92
C SER A 113 19.28 -7.04 -7.96
N VAL A 114 20.10 -6.98 -8.98
CA VAL A 114 21.00 -5.85 -9.24
C VAL A 114 20.72 -5.33 -10.65
N VAL A 115 20.46 -4.04 -10.76
CA VAL A 115 20.13 -3.38 -12.02
C VAL A 115 21.01 -2.14 -12.20
N GLY A 116 21.55 -1.95 -13.40
CA GLY A 116 22.38 -0.82 -13.74
C GLY A 116 23.61 -1.21 -14.56
N ASP A 117 24.57 -0.30 -14.66
CA ASP A 117 25.87 -0.52 -15.34
C ASP A 117 26.90 -1.04 -14.32
N PHE A 118 27.20 -2.34 -14.36
CA PHE A 118 28.16 -3.00 -13.46
C PHE A 118 28.80 -4.22 -14.14
N ASP A 119 29.87 -4.77 -13.54
CA ASP A 119 30.45 -6.04 -13.92
C ASP A 119 29.70 -7.19 -13.19
N PRO A 120 28.90 -8.02 -13.89
CA PRO A 120 28.10 -9.08 -13.25
C PRO A 120 28.95 -10.13 -12.53
N GLU A 121 30.11 -10.49 -13.08
CA GLU A 121 30.98 -11.51 -12.48
C GLU A 121 31.66 -10.99 -11.20
N ALA A 122 32.06 -9.72 -11.17
CA ALA A 122 32.63 -9.11 -9.99
C ALA A 122 31.59 -9.01 -8.85
N VAL A 123 30.36 -8.57 -9.16
CA VAL A 123 29.26 -8.49 -8.20
C VAL A 123 28.89 -9.88 -7.69
N LYS A 124 28.73 -10.86 -8.57
CA LYS A 124 28.45 -12.25 -8.22
C LYS A 124 29.50 -12.81 -7.26
N LYS A 125 30.78 -12.61 -7.57
CA LYS A 125 31.91 -13.04 -6.69
C LYS A 125 31.84 -12.40 -5.31
N ALA A 126 31.49 -11.12 -5.21
CA ALA A 126 31.30 -10.45 -3.93
C ALA A 126 30.14 -11.04 -3.12
N LEU A 127 29.00 -11.36 -3.78
CA LEU A 127 27.86 -12.01 -3.14
C LEU A 127 28.19 -13.44 -2.69
N GLU A 128 28.92 -14.22 -3.51
CA GLU A 128 29.37 -15.58 -3.18
C GLU A 128 30.34 -15.61 -2.00
N ALA A 129 31.13 -14.58 -1.82
CA ALA A 129 32.08 -14.50 -0.70
C ALA A 129 31.37 -14.53 0.66
N ASP A 130 30.22 -13.87 0.78
CA ASP A 130 29.57 -13.65 2.07
C ASP A 130 28.16 -14.24 2.17
N LEU A 131 27.35 -14.23 1.11
CA LEU A 131 25.91 -14.57 1.17
C LEU A 131 25.57 -15.88 0.46
N ILE A 132 25.97 -16.04 -0.81
CA ILE A 132 25.55 -17.18 -1.62
C ILE A 132 26.25 -18.46 -1.18
N GLY A 133 25.49 -19.55 -1.04
CA GLY A 133 26.02 -20.87 -0.67
C GLY A 133 26.35 -21.04 0.81
N LYS A 134 26.20 -20.02 1.63
CA LYS A 134 26.34 -20.13 3.08
C LYS A 134 25.06 -20.69 3.68
N LYS A 135 25.14 -21.89 4.25
CA LYS A 135 24.00 -22.49 4.95
C LYS A 135 23.82 -21.81 6.29
N THR A 136 22.76 -21.05 6.44
CA THR A 136 22.22 -20.68 7.73
C THR A 136 21.25 -21.77 8.19
N THR A 137 21.16 -22.01 9.48
CA THR A 137 20.35 -23.07 10.05
C THR A 137 18.86 -22.87 9.83
N THR A 138 18.20 -23.88 9.58
CA THR A 138 17.06 -24.18 8.81
C THR A 138 15.80 -24.37 9.61
N VAL A 139 15.13 -23.29 9.96
CA VAL A 139 13.67 -23.40 10.11
C VAL A 139 13.07 -22.91 8.79
N PRO A 140 12.29 -23.74 8.07
CA PRO A 140 11.62 -23.27 6.86
C PRO A 140 10.79 -22.04 7.16
N PHE A 141 10.92 -21.01 6.33
CA PHE A 141 10.06 -19.84 6.42
C PHE A 141 8.65 -20.25 5.97
N GLU A 142 7.69 -20.12 6.88
CA GLU A 142 6.27 -20.22 6.56
C GLU A 142 5.71 -18.80 6.46
N ARG A 143 5.27 -18.42 5.26
CA ARG A 143 4.68 -17.11 5.00
C ARG A 143 3.33 -16.99 5.70
N PRO A 144 3.12 -15.98 6.55
CA PRO A 144 1.80 -15.71 7.11
C PRO A 144 0.85 -15.23 6.01
N ILE A 145 -0.20 -16.00 5.72
CA ILE A 145 -1.18 -15.70 4.69
C ILE A 145 -2.38 -14.99 5.29
N ALA A 146 -2.70 -13.82 4.75
CA ALA A 146 -3.94 -13.12 5.07
C ALA A 146 -5.07 -13.56 4.12
N GLU A 147 -6.15 -14.08 4.72
CA GLU A 147 -7.32 -14.52 3.98
C GLU A 147 -8.43 -13.49 4.04
N PHE A 148 -9.14 -13.36 2.94
CA PHE A 148 -10.33 -12.54 2.86
C PHE A 148 -11.42 -13.08 3.78
N LYS A 149 -12.01 -12.17 4.56
CA LYS A 149 -13.23 -12.40 5.35
C LYS A 149 -14.17 -11.24 5.10
N PRO A 150 -15.45 -11.49 4.79
CA PRO A 150 -16.40 -10.41 4.59
C PRO A 150 -16.57 -9.60 5.89
N ILE A 151 -16.52 -8.28 5.76
CA ILE A 151 -16.68 -7.34 6.86
C ILE A 151 -17.83 -6.40 6.49
N ALA A 152 -18.81 -6.26 7.38
CA ALA A 152 -19.96 -5.40 7.13
C ALA A 152 -19.55 -3.93 7.01
N ALA A 153 -20.14 -3.25 6.04
CA ALA A 153 -19.92 -1.82 5.85
C ALA A 153 -20.35 -1.01 7.09
N LYS A 154 -19.60 0.04 7.40
CA LYS A 154 -19.86 0.92 8.54
C LYS A 154 -19.57 2.37 8.20
N ARG A 155 -20.36 3.29 8.72
CA ARG A 155 -20.05 4.71 8.70
C ARG A 155 -19.58 5.13 10.09
N ILE A 156 -18.34 5.67 10.17
CA ILE A 156 -17.70 6.06 11.43
C ILE A 156 -17.38 7.55 11.35
N VAL A 157 -17.65 8.27 12.42
CA VAL A 157 -17.34 9.70 12.53
C VAL A 157 -16.40 9.93 13.70
N VAL A 158 -15.32 10.65 13.45
CA VAL A 158 -14.30 11.01 14.44
C VAL A 158 -14.20 12.52 14.53
N ASP A 159 -14.41 13.05 15.71
CA ASP A 159 -14.20 14.47 15.97
C ASP A 159 -12.71 14.78 16.13
N THR A 160 -12.23 15.78 15.41
CA THR A 160 -10.86 16.29 15.51
C THR A 160 -10.92 17.82 15.66
N PRO A 161 -11.12 18.31 16.89
CA PRO A 161 -11.31 19.75 17.15
C PRO A 161 -10.14 20.59 16.65
N GLU A 162 -10.44 21.82 16.26
CA GLU A 162 -9.48 22.86 15.85
C GLU A 162 -8.67 22.55 14.58
N LYS A 163 -8.94 21.43 13.89
CA LYS A 163 -8.27 21.11 12.62
C LYS A 163 -8.92 21.86 11.45
N GLU A 164 -8.08 22.42 10.58
CA GLU A 164 -8.53 23.10 9.37
C GLU A 164 -8.96 22.13 8.27
N ASN A 165 -8.33 20.96 8.23
CA ASN A 165 -8.65 19.92 7.28
C ASN A 165 -9.48 18.81 7.92
N ALA A 166 -10.37 18.25 7.14
CA ALA A 166 -11.09 17.02 7.41
C ALA A 166 -10.77 15.98 6.36
N VAL A 167 -10.94 14.72 6.70
CA VAL A 167 -10.59 13.59 5.83
C VAL A 167 -11.75 12.61 5.74
N LEU A 168 -11.98 12.11 4.54
CA LEU A 168 -12.75 10.89 4.32
C LEU A 168 -11.79 9.78 3.92
N SER A 169 -11.88 8.65 4.60
CA SER A 169 -11.25 7.39 4.21
C SER A 169 -12.31 6.33 4.05
N ALA A 170 -12.39 5.73 2.87
CA ALA A 170 -13.33 4.64 2.59
C ALA A 170 -12.56 3.39 2.19
N ARG A 171 -13.05 2.21 2.57
CA ARG A 171 -12.43 0.92 2.23
C ARG A 171 -13.46 -0.17 2.13
N VAL A 172 -13.20 -1.11 1.22
CA VAL A 172 -13.81 -2.44 1.14
C VAL A 172 -12.71 -3.48 0.92
N ASP A 173 -12.82 -4.62 1.57
CA ASP A 173 -11.99 -5.79 1.29
C ASP A 173 -12.74 -6.74 0.37
N PHE A 174 -12.00 -7.44 -0.50
CA PHE A 174 -12.54 -8.43 -1.43
C PHE A 174 -11.53 -9.56 -1.69
N ALA A 175 -12.02 -10.70 -2.19
CA ALA A 175 -11.16 -11.82 -2.50
C ALA A 175 -10.46 -11.60 -3.85
N ALA A 176 -9.15 -11.40 -3.85
CA ALA A 176 -8.27 -11.37 -5.02
C ALA A 176 -6.81 -11.49 -4.62
N ASN A 177 -5.97 -11.86 -5.56
CA ASN A 177 -4.50 -11.80 -5.45
C ASN A 177 -3.86 -11.48 -6.80
N ALA A 178 -2.53 -11.45 -6.84
CA ALA A 178 -1.79 -11.11 -8.06
C ALA A 178 -1.92 -12.12 -9.21
N ASP A 179 -2.51 -13.29 -8.98
CA ASP A 179 -2.80 -14.30 -10.00
C ASP A 179 -4.31 -14.33 -10.37
N ASP A 180 -5.08 -13.36 -9.88
CA ASP A 180 -6.51 -13.23 -10.18
C ASP A 180 -6.72 -12.97 -11.68
N PRO A 181 -7.64 -13.71 -12.36
CA PRO A 181 -7.89 -13.52 -13.79
C PRO A 181 -8.39 -12.12 -14.13
N ASP A 182 -9.08 -11.44 -13.19
CA ASP A 182 -9.59 -10.09 -13.38
C ASP A 182 -8.59 -9.00 -13.00
N LEU A 183 -7.34 -9.34 -12.64
CA LEU A 183 -6.34 -8.36 -12.16
C LEU A 183 -6.21 -7.14 -13.07
N ALA A 184 -6.11 -7.36 -14.38
CA ALA A 184 -6.01 -6.29 -15.38
C ALA A 184 -7.24 -5.37 -15.36
N ALA A 185 -8.43 -5.97 -15.30
CA ALA A 185 -9.70 -5.25 -15.26
C ALA A 185 -9.87 -4.46 -13.96
N ILE A 186 -9.48 -5.02 -12.82
CA ILE A 186 -9.48 -4.35 -11.51
C ILE A 186 -8.55 -3.12 -11.53
N GLN A 187 -7.35 -3.24 -12.09
CA GLN A 187 -6.41 -2.12 -12.18
C GLN A 187 -6.94 -1.00 -13.10
N VAL A 188 -7.56 -1.34 -14.24
CA VAL A 188 -8.16 -0.36 -15.15
C VAL A 188 -9.41 0.27 -14.51
N ALA A 189 -10.23 -0.49 -13.80
CA ALA A 189 -11.38 0.04 -13.07
C ALA A 189 -10.95 1.08 -12.01
N ASP A 190 -9.95 0.75 -11.19
CA ASP A 190 -9.39 1.71 -10.23
C ASP A 190 -8.82 2.95 -10.92
N TRP A 191 -8.07 2.77 -12.02
CA TRP A 191 -7.49 3.86 -12.80
C TRP A 191 -8.53 4.87 -13.28
N ILE A 192 -9.68 4.39 -13.78
CA ILE A 192 -10.79 5.23 -14.25
C ILE A 192 -11.50 5.93 -13.10
N VAL A 193 -11.72 5.22 -11.99
CA VAL A 193 -12.50 5.76 -10.87
C VAL A 193 -11.71 6.84 -10.12
N GLY A 194 -10.46 6.57 -9.75
CA GLY A 194 -9.70 7.51 -8.92
C GLY A 194 -8.21 7.22 -8.82
N GLY A 195 -7.72 6.08 -9.33
CA GLY A 195 -6.35 5.59 -9.14
C GLY A 195 -5.31 6.21 -10.09
N SER A 196 -5.73 6.84 -11.18
CA SER A 196 -4.80 7.47 -12.11
C SER A 196 -4.13 8.71 -11.50
N PRO A 197 -2.83 8.90 -11.71
CA PRO A 197 -2.18 10.16 -11.35
C PRO A 197 -2.72 11.30 -12.25
N GLY A 198 -2.91 12.47 -11.67
CA GLY A 198 -3.36 13.64 -12.43
C GLY A 198 -4.85 13.96 -12.26
N LEU A 199 -5.45 14.56 -13.28
CA LEU A 199 -6.77 15.20 -13.19
C LEU A 199 -7.87 14.52 -14.02
N SER A 200 -7.61 13.36 -14.60
CA SER A 200 -8.49 12.75 -15.62
C SER A 200 -9.41 11.64 -15.13
N ASN A 201 -9.37 11.28 -13.85
CA ASN A 201 -10.28 10.26 -13.31
C ASN A 201 -11.61 10.84 -12.81
N ARG A 202 -12.62 9.97 -12.62
CA ARG A 202 -13.99 10.40 -12.29
C ARG A 202 -14.08 11.14 -10.97
N LEU A 203 -13.44 10.65 -9.90
CA LEU A 203 -13.49 11.28 -8.57
C LEU A 203 -12.85 12.67 -8.58
N VAL A 204 -11.68 12.81 -9.23
CA VAL A 204 -11.01 14.11 -9.36
C VAL A 204 -11.86 15.09 -10.17
N ASN A 205 -12.39 14.64 -11.31
CA ASN A 205 -13.25 15.46 -12.16
C ASN A 205 -14.50 15.97 -11.40
N ARG A 206 -15.16 15.08 -10.65
CA ARG A 206 -16.38 15.42 -9.91
C ARG A 206 -16.08 16.32 -8.70
N ILE A 207 -15.24 15.84 -7.80
CA ILE A 207 -15.10 16.41 -6.45
C ILE A 207 -14.14 17.60 -6.45
N ARG A 208 -13.05 17.52 -7.24
CA ARG A 208 -12.04 18.58 -7.28
C ARG A 208 -12.34 19.62 -8.35
N GLN A 209 -12.53 19.20 -9.61
CA GLN A 209 -12.62 20.17 -10.73
C GLN A 209 -14.00 20.84 -10.81
N LYS A 210 -15.09 20.06 -10.74
CA LYS A 210 -16.44 20.59 -10.91
C LYS A 210 -17.00 21.25 -9.65
N GLU A 211 -16.78 20.62 -8.51
CA GLU A 211 -17.40 21.06 -7.25
C GLU A 211 -16.44 21.80 -6.31
N GLY A 212 -15.14 21.72 -6.51
CA GLY A 212 -14.14 22.43 -5.69
C GLY A 212 -14.13 22.01 -4.21
N LEU A 213 -14.62 20.82 -3.88
CA LEU A 213 -14.78 20.37 -2.50
C LEU A 213 -13.50 19.84 -1.88
N SER A 214 -12.55 19.39 -2.70
CA SER A 214 -11.30 18.80 -2.28
C SER A 214 -10.18 19.16 -3.25
N TYR A 215 -8.98 19.40 -2.73
CA TYR A 215 -7.79 19.51 -3.57
C TYR A 215 -7.06 18.18 -3.76
N GLY A 216 -7.38 17.17 -2.96
CA GLY A 216 -6.79 15.83 -3.02
C GLY A 216 -7.84 14.75 -2.82
N VAL A 217 -8.21 14.09 -3.91
CA VAL A 217 -9.10 12.92 -3.92
C VAL A 217 -8.54 11.86 -4.86
N GLY A 218 -8.68 10.59 -4.48
CA GLY A 218 -8.27 9.47 -5.31
C GLY A 218 -8.73 8.14 -4.74
N SER A 219 -8.58 7.09 -5.54
CA SER A 219 -8.76 5.70 -5.11
C SER A 219 -7.46 4.92 -5.18
N HIS A 220 -7.43 3.78 -4.55
CA HIS A 220 -6.29 2.88 -4.57
C HIS A 220 -6.75 1.44 -4.37
N VAL A 221 -6.26 0.55 -5.22
CA VAL A 221 -6.42 -0.90 -5.07
C VAL A 221 -5.13 -1.52 -4.54
N SER A 222 -5.24 -2.35 -3.52
CA SER A 222 -4.13 -3.14 -2.97
C SER A 222 -4.41 -4.62 -3.22
N ILE A 223 -3.56 -5.24 -4.02
CA ILE A 223 -3.65 -6.66 -4.39
C ILE A 223 -2.44 -7.39 -3.81
N PRO A 224 -2.62 -8.37 -2.92
CA PRO A 224 -1.51 -9.11 -2.34
C PRO A 224 -0.90 -10.08 -3.34
N ASP A 225 0.41 -10.31 -3.22
CA ASP A 225 1.10 -11.36 -3.98
C ASP A 225 0.75 -12.76 -3.47
N PHE A 226 0.52 -12.87 -2.17
CA PHE A 226 0.20 -14.12 -1.48
C PHE A 226 -1.06 -13.95 -0.63
N GLY A 227 -1.83 -15.02 -0.50
CA GLY A 227 -3.15 -14.94 0.11
C GLY A 227 -4.21 -14.46 -0.89
N ASN A 228 -5.33 -13.98 -0.37
CA ASN A 228 -6.44 -13.52 -1.21
C ASN A 228 -7.20 -12.31 -0.62
N ARG A 229 -6.59 -11.59 0.31
CA ARG A 229 -7.22 -10.42 0.93
C ARG A 229 -6.79 -9.14 0.23
N ALA A 230 -7.46 -8.79 -0.83
CA ALA A 230 -7.33 -7.52 -1.50
C ALA A 230 -8.19 -6.44 -0.85
N SER A 231 -7.86 -5.18 -1.10
CA SER A 231 -8.67 -4.04 -0.67
C SER A 231 -8.73 -2.96 -1.75
N TRP A 232 -9.84 -2.25 -1.77
CA TRP A 232 -10.00 -1.03 -2.54
C TRP A 232 -10.51 0.08 -1.64
N GLY A 233 -10.08 1.31 -1.88
CA GLY A 233 -10.49 2.43 -1.06
C GLY A 233 -10.42 3.76 -1.75
N VAL A 234 -11.10 4.75 -1.16
CA VAL A 234 -11.10 6.16 -1.57
C VAL A 234 -10.61 7.01 -0.43
N GLY A 235 -9.73 7.95 -0.73
CA GLY A 235 -9.30 8.99 0.20
C GLY A 235 -9.55 10.37 -0.35
N LEU A 236 -10.02 11.30 0.47
CA LEU A 236 -10.08 12.71 0.13
C LEU A 236 -9.83 13.61 1.34
N ILE A 237 -9.35 14.82 1.05
CA ILE A 237 -9.12 15.87 2.04
C ILE A 237 -9.99 17.06 1.68
N ALA A 238 -10.77 17.55 2.62
CA ALA A 238 -11.67 18.68 2.43
C ALA A 238 -11.69 19.58 3.66
N ALA A 239 -12.27 20.78 3.55
CA ALA A 239 -12.62 21.56 4.73
C ALA A 239 -13.75 20.88 5.53
N PRO A 240 -13.80 20.98 6.87
CA PRO A 240 -14.83 20.34 7.68
C PRO A 240 -16.26 20.61 7.19
N GLN A 241 -16.56 21.84 6.78
CA GLN A 241 -17.87 22.24 6.25
C GLN A 241 -18.18 21.65 4.86
N SER A 242 -17.19 21.15 4.14
CA SER A 242 -17.36 20.55 2.81
C SER A 242 -17.43 19.03 2.86
N LEU A 243 -17.04 18.39 4.00
CA LEU A 243 -16.85 16.95 4.10
C LEU A 243 -18.11 16.13 3.82
N LYS A 244 -19.27 16.60 4.33
CA LYS A 244 -20.57 15.94 4.06
C LYS A 244 -20.91 15.94 2.58
N GLN A 245 -20.75 17.09 1.92
CA GLN A 245 -21.02 17.20 0.49
C GLN A 245 -20.05 16.35 -0.32
N ALA A 246 -18.76 16.33 0.07
CA ALA A 246 -17.75 15.50 -0.58
C ALA A 246 -18.05 13.98 -0.46
N GLU A 247 -18.54 13.51 0.71
CA GLU A 247 -19.03 12.14 0.87
C GLU A 247 -20.20 11.83 -0.06
N MET A 248 -21.19 12.74 -0.13
CA MET A 248 -22.35 12.58 -1.00
C MET A 248 -21.94 12.53 -2.48
N SER A 249 -21.03 13.40 -2.91
CA SER A 249 -20.55 13.44 -4.28
C SER A 249 -19.73 12.20 -4.65
N MET A 250 -18.90 11.69 -3.72
CA MET A 250 -18.19 10.43 -3.87
C MET A 250 -19.18 9.25 -4.06
N ARG A 251 -20.15 9.12 -3.16
CA ARG A 251 -21.16 8.05 -3.24
C ARG A 251 -21.98 8.11 -4.51
N ASP A 252 -22.41 9.32 -4.93
CA ASP A 252 -23.16 9.52 -6.17
C ASP A 252 -22.33 9.13 -7.40
N GLU A 253 -21.05 9.50 -7.46
CA GLU A 253 -20.18 9.12 -8.57
C GLU A 253 -19.90 7.62 -8.61
N LEU A 254 -19.69 6.99 -7.46
CA LEU A 254 -19.55 5.53 -7.35
C LEU A 254 -20.83 4.80 -7.75
N ALA A 255 -21.99 5.29 -7.31
CA ALA A 255 -23.27 4.72 -7.70
C ALA A 255 -23.52 4.84 -9.22
N LYS A 256 -23.10 5.94 -9.84
CA LYS A 256 -23.18 6.11 -11.30
C LYS A 256 -22.33 5.10 -12.04
N VAL A 257 -21.02 5.00 -11.69
CA VAL A 257 -20.14 4.04 -12.36
C VAL A 257 -20.58 2.60 -12.12
N TYR A 258 -21.09 2.29 -10.94
CA TYR A 258 -21.63 0.96 -10.61
C TYR A 258 -22.86 0.59 -11.43
N ARG A 259 -23.79 1.54 -11.63
CA ARG A 259 -25.05 1.34 -12.35
C ARG A 259 -24.87 1.42 -13.87
N ASP A 260 -24.21 2.48 -14.34
CA ASP A 260 -24.17 2.86 -15.76
C ASP A 260 -22.90 2.31 -16.46
N GLY A 261 -21.88 1.94 -15.68
CA GLY A 261 -20.61 1.46 -16.19
C GLY A 261 -19.69 2.57 -16.69
N ILE A 262 -18.66 2.15 -17.42
CA ILE A 262 -17.69 3.00 -18.10
C ILE A 262 -18.04 3.13 -19.58
N THR A 263 -17.50 4.16 -20.23
CA THR A 263 -17.60 4.35 -21.69
C THR A 263 -16.40 3.73 -22.42
N GLU A 264 -16.54 3.48 -23.72
CA GLU A 264 -15.43 3.04 -24.59
C GLU A 264 -14.27 4.03 -24.59
N GLN A 265 -14.59 5.33 -24.59
CA GLN A 265 -13.56 6.37 -24.53
C GLN A 265 -12.76 6.30 -23.24
N GLU A 266 -13.41 6.15 -22.07
CA GLU A 266 -12.72 6.00 -20.78
C GLU A 266 -11.85 4.75 -20.76
N LEU A 267 -12.29 3.66 -21.36
CA LEU A 267 -11.49 2.42 -21.46
C LEU A 267 -10.23 2.66 -22.27
N GLU A 268 -10.32 3.24 -23.47
CA GLU A 268 -9.16 3.44 -24.33
C GLU A 268 -8.15 4.47 -23.75
N GLU A 269 -8.65 5.51 -23.11
CA GLU A 269 -7.81 6.48 -22.39
C GLU A 269 -7.11 5.83 -21.19
N ALA A 270 -7.81 5.00 -20.42
CA ALA A 270 -7.26 4.30 -19.27
C ALA A 270 -6.22 3.25 -19.65
N LYS A 271 -6.48 2.43 -20.70
CA LYS A 271 -5.50 1.47 -21.24
C LYS A 271 -4.20 2.17 -21.60
N ARG A 272 -4.28 3.25 -22.38
CA ARG A 272 -3.12 4.04 -22.80
C ARG A 272 -2.37 4.60 -21.59
N GLY A 273 -3.08 5.32 -20.71
CA GLY A 273 -2.47 5.96 -19.56
C GLY A 273 -1.82 4.97 -18.58
N LEU A 274 -2.48 3.84 -18.29
CA LEU A 274 -1.93 2.81 -17.43
C LEU A 274 -0.71 2.11 -18.04
N LEU A 275 -0.75 1.79 -19.34
CA LEU A 275 0.39 1.17 -20.02
C LEU A 275 1.60 2.12 -20.10
N ASP A 276 1.38 3.41 -20.37
CA ASP A 276 2.43 4.42 -20.35
C ASP A 276 3.04 4.58 -18.96
N TYR A 277 2.20 4.65 -17.92
CA TYR A 277 2.65 4.71 -16.52
C TYR A 277 3.49 3.49 -16.13
N ARG A 278 3.05 2.29 -16.53
CA ARG A 278 3.80 1.04 -16.31
C ARG A 278 5.14 1.04 -17.06
N ALA A 279 5.18 1.56 -18.29
CA ALA A 279 6.41 1.67 -19.08
C ALA A 279 7.42 2.64 -18.43
N ILE A 280 6.95 3.81 -17.97
CA ILE A 280 7.78 4.80 -17.27
C ILE A 280 8.36 4.20 -15.98
N ASN A 281 7.55 3.50 -15.19
CA ASN A 281 8.03 2.86 -13.96
C ASN A 281 9.09 1.79 -14.24
N ARG A 282 8.93 0.98 -15.30
CA ARG A 282 9.93 -0.02 -15.70
C ARG A 282 11.25 0.58 -16.21
N ALA A 283 11.28 1.83 -16.56
CA ALA A 283 12.51 2.52 -16.95
C ALA A 283 13.35 3.00 -15.75
N GLN A 284 12.84 2.84 -14.51
CA GLN A 284 13.55 3.19 -13.29
C GLN A 284 14.22 1.95 -12.68
N ASP A 285 15.53 2.01 -12.46
CA ASP A 285 16.33 0.88 -11.98
C ASP A 285 15.80 0.27 -10.69
N GLY A 286 15.43 1.08 -9.70
CA GLY A 286 14.88 0.60 -8.43
C GLY A 286 13.54 -0.13 -8.60
N MET A 287 12.66 0.36 -9.47
CA MET A 287 11.38 -0.29 -9.77
C MET A 287 11.59 -1.60 -10.54
N LEU A 288 12.57 -1.63 -11.44
CA LEU A 288 12.94 -2.83 -12.17
C LEU A 288 13.54 -3.88 -11.23
N ALA A 289 14.45 -3.49 -10.34
CA ALA A 289 15.06 -4.38 -9.35
C ALA A 289 14.02 -4.98 -8.40
N GLY A 290 13.15 -4.16 -7.83
CA GLY A 290 12.05 -4.62 -6.97
C GLY A 290 11.07 -5.55 -7.69
N GLY A 291 10.76 -5.27 -8.95
CA GLY A 291 9.92 -6.13 -9.79
C GLY A 291 10.53 -7.52 -10.00
N TRP A 292 11.85 -7.62 -10.23
CA TRP A 292 12.54 -8.89 -10.34
C TRP A 292 12.48 -9.70 -9.05
N VAL A 293 12.78 -9.08 -7.89
CA VAL A 293 12.68 -9.76 -6.59
C VAL A 293 11.27 -10.32 -6.39
N ARG A 294 10.23 -9.52 -6.65
CA ARG A 294 8.84 -9.94 -6.53
C ARG A 294 8.48 -11.14 -7.39
N TYR A 295 8.92 -11.17 -8.65
CA TYR A 295 8.67 -12.32 -9.54
C TYR A 295 9.44 -13.56 -9.11
N LEU A 296 10.71 -13.42 -8.74
CA LEU A 296 11.53 -14.54 -8.25
C LEU A 296 10.95 -15.17 -6.98
N GLU A 297 10.43 -14.34 -6.07
CA GLU A 297 9.79 -14.78 -4.83
C GLU A 297 8.54 -15.64 -5.11
N LYS A 298 7.82 -15.35 -6.19
CA LYS A 298 6.68 -16.12 -6.67
C LYS A 298 7.06 -17.31 -7.56
N GLY A 299 8.36 -17.57 -7.80
CA GLY A 299 8.80 -18.56 -8.79
C GLY A 299 8.45 -18.19 -10.23
N GLN A 300 8.31 -16.92 -10.51
CA GLN A 300 7.93 -16.33 -11.80
C GLN A 300 9.09 -15.56 -12.41
N ASP A 301 8.93 -15.12 -13.64
CA ASP A 301 9.88 -14.28 -14.35
C ASP A 301 9.21 -13.00 -14.91
N TRP A 302 10.00 -12.19 -15.60
CA TRP A 302 9.55 -10.92 -16.15
C TRP A 302 8.46 -11.03 -17.23
N SER A 303 8.21 -12.23 -17.77
CA SER A 303 7.13 -12.47 -18.74
C SER A 303 5.75 -12.12 -18.16
N GLN A 304 5.59 -12.18 -16.82
CA GLN A 304 4.37 -11.79 -16.14
C GLN A 304 4.03 -10.32 -16.35
N SER A 305 5.05 -9.45 -16.40
CA SER A 305 4.83 -8.03 -16.72
C SER A 305 4.24 -7.85 -18.11
N LYS A 306 4.76 -8.58 -19.11
CA LYS A 306 4.23 -8.56 -20.48
C LYS A 306 2.82 -9.16 -20.54
N LYS A 307 2.56 -10.26 -19.88
CA LYS A 307 1.22 -10.89 -19.83
C LYS A 307 0.18 -9.92 -19.29
N LEU A 308 0.51 -9.17 -18.24
CA LEU A 308 -0.40 -8.17 -17.69
C LEU A 308 -0.63 -7.01 -18.67
N ASP A 309 0.41 -6.52 -19.35
CA ASP A 309 0.26 -5.48 -20.38
C ASP A 309 -0.62 -5.97 -21.55
N ASP A 310 -0.45 -7.22 -21.99
CA ASP A 310 -1.27 -7.80 -23.04
C ASP A 310 -2.73 -7.99 -22.59
N ALA A 311 -2.94 -8.41 -21.35
CA ALA A 311 -4.27 -8.50 -20.75
C ALA A 311 -4.96 -7.13 -20.68
N ILE A 312 -4.25 -6.07 -20.27
CA ILE A 312 -4.79 -4.69 -20.27
C ILE A 312 -5.22 -4.27 -21.67
N ARG A 313 -4.41 -4.55 -22.71
CA ARG A 313 -4.77 -4.21 -24.10
C ARG A 313 -6.02 -4.94 -24.58
N ALA A 314 -6.22 -6.17 -24.14
CA ALA A 314 -7.33 -7.02 -24.58
C ALA A 314 -8.67 -6.74 -23.88
N LEU A 315 -8.69 -5.93 -22.80
CA LEU A 315 -9.90 -5.65 -22.02
C LEU A 315 -11.00 -5.03 -22.87
N THR A 316 -12.23 -5.42 -22.57
CA THR A 316 -13.46 -4.81 -23.08
C THR A 316 -14.16 -3.98 -21.99
N VAL A 317 -15.12 -3.14 -22.38
CA VAL A 317 -16.00 -2.41 -21.45
C VAL A 317 -16.70 -3.36 -20.49
N ALA A 318 -17.12 -4.53 -20.98
CA ALA A 318 -17.79 -5.52 -20.14
C ALA A 318 -16.91 -6.06 -19.03
N ASP A 319 -15.63 -6.35 -19.31
CA ASP A 319 -14.67 -6.85 -18.33
C ASP A 319 -14.44 -5.81 -17.22
N VAL A 320 -14.21 -4.54 -17.60
CA VAL A 320 -13.98 -3.46 -16.62
C VAL A 320 -15.24 -3.15 -15.83
N ASN A 321 -16.43 -3.21 -16.43
CA ASN A 321 -17.69 -3.06 -15.71
C ASN A 321 -17.92 -4.17 -14.69
N ALA A 322 -17.54 -5.41 -15.01
CA ALA A 322 -17.57 -6.51 -14.03
C ALA A 322 -16.62 -6.24 -12.85
N ALA A 323 -15.41 -5.76 -13.12
CA ALA A 323 -14.45 -5.38 -12.09
C ALA A 323 -14.96 -4.20 -11.23
N VAL A 324 -15.56 -3.16 -11.82
CA VAL A 324 -16.19 -2.05 -11.07
C VAL A 324 -17.24 -2.59 -10.10
N LYS A 325 -18.10 -3.51 -10.54
CA LYS A 325 -19.12 -4.13 -9.67
C LYS A 325 -18.52 -4.94 -8.53
N ARG A 326 -17.34 -5.51 -8.75
CA ARG A 326 -16.62 -6.29 -7.74
C ARG A 326 -15.98 -5.42 -6.65
N ILE A 327 -15.40 -4.27 -7.01
CA ILE A 327 -14.58 -3.46 -6.09
C ILE A 327 -15.26 -2.16 -5.62
N ALA A 328 -16.10 -1.54 -6.41
CA ALA A 328 -16.58 -0.16 -6.18
C ALA A 328 -18.08 -0.08 -5.83
N ASN A 329 -18.66 -1.14 -5.24
CA ASN A 329 -20.03 -1.08 -4.75
C ASN A 329 -20.12 -0.09 -3.57
N PRO A 330 -20.87 1.04 -3.71
CA PRO A 330 -20.92 2.07 -2.67
C PRO A 330 -21.57 1.59 -1.36
N ASP A 331 -22.39 0.55 -1.40
CA ASP A 331 -23.07 0.00 -0.21
C ASP A 331 -22.15 -0.87 0.64
N ASN A 332 -21.06 -1.39 0.06
CA ASN A 332 -20.10 -2.24 0.76
C ASN A 332 -18.95 -1.43 1.40
N LEU A 333 -18.89 -0.13 1.19
CA LEU A 333 -17.82 0.71 1.70
C LEU A 333 -18.01 1.03 3.18
N THR A 334 -17.02 0.68 4.00
CA THR A 334 -16.83 1.33 5.28
C THR A 334 -16.26 2.71 5.02
N VAL A 335 -16.89 3.74 5.57
CA VAL A 335 -16.50 5.15 5.42
C VAL A 335 -16.19 5.72 6.79
N VAL A 336 -15.00 6.30 6.94
CA VAL A 336 -14.59 7.04 8.13
C VAL A 336 -14.45 8.51 7.76
N LEU A 337 -15.13 9.36 8.52
CA LEU A 337 -15.07 10.82 8.41
C LEU A 337 -14.39 11.37 9.65
N ALA A 338 -13.28 12.06 9.50
CA ALA A 338 -12.57 12.70 10.60
C ALA A 338 -12.41 14.20 10.32
N GLY A 339 -12.83 15.04 11.25
CA GLY A 339 -12.78 16.48 11.08
C GLY A 339 -13.38 17.23 12.28
N ASP A 340 -13.26 18.56 12.28
CA ASP A 340 -13.83 19.41 13.31
C ASP A 340 -15.36 19.51 13.17
N LEU A 341 -16.06 18.78 14.02
CA LEU A 341 -17.53 18.75 14.05
C LEU A 341 -18.13 20.10 14.45
N ALA A 342 -17.46 20.88 15.30
CA ALA A 342 -17.95 22.16 15.73
C ALA A 342 -17.94 23.18 14.56
N LYS A 343 -16.84 23.24 13.80
CA LYS A 343 -16.75 24.06 12.56
C LYS A 343 -17.81 23.65 11.53
N ALA A 344 -18.00 22.35 11.31
CA ALA A 344 -19.01 21.86 10.38
C ALA A 344 -20.44 22.24 10.81
N LYS A 345 -20.77 22.08 12.08
CA LYS A 345 -22.08 22.45 12.64
C LYS A 345 -22.33 23.96 12.57
N ALA A 346 -21.34 24.79 12.91
CA ALA A 346 -21.43 26.25 12.82
C ALA A 346 -21.73 26.72 11.38
N ALA A 347 -21.25 25.98 10.38
CA ALA A 347 -21.56 26.22 8.97
C ALA A 347 -22.89 25.59 8.49
N GLY A 348 -23.66 24.96 9.38
CA GLY A 348 -24.86 24.19 9.00
C GLY A 348 -24.62 22.92 8.19
N LYS A 349 -23.41 22.39 8.24
CA LYS A 349 -22.92 21.26 7.42
C LYS A 349 -22.46 20.07 8.30
N ASP A 350 -23.26 19.73 9.30
CA ASP A 350 -22.99 18.62 10.22
C ASP A 350 -22.80 17.29 9.46
N PHE A 351 -21.58 16.75 9.44
CA PHE A 351 -21.27 15.46 8.80
C PHE A 351 -21.45 14.27 9.75
N SER A 352 -21.87 14.50 10.99
CA SER A 352 -22.19 13.39 11.90
C SER A 352 -23.53 12.71 11.59
N LYS A 353 -24.35 13.35 10.76
CA LYS A 353 -25.70 12.91 10.40
C LYS A 353 -25.75 12.29 9.02
#